data_8c0e09f9a872596694ee46937a2197cd
#
_entry.id   8c0e09f9a872596694ee46937a2197cd
#
_cell.length_a   1.000
_cell.length_b   1.000
_cell.length_c   1.000
_cell.angle_alpha   90.00
_cell.angle_beta   90.00
_cell.angle_gamma   90.00
#
_symmetry.space_group_name_H-M   'P 1'
#
loop_
_entity.id
_entity.type
_entity.pdbx_description
1 polymer ?
#
loop_
_entity_poly.entity_id
_entity_poly.type
_entity_poly.pdbx_seq_one_letter_code
_entity_poly.pdbx_strand_id
1 'polypeptide(L)'
;GMGEAFRMAVTRVEADRVHVTRLRDRLWSRLQLIPGVLLNGHPVQTTGHILNVSVAGVEGESLHAALEELAVASGSACTSLTDEPSHVLRVLGRSPALARSSVRFSFGRPTTLEDIDRAATILAKAVTELRQVAPGGARPITTAGAPTGTVLVRGEAGSEEAGTWVVVTARVCDGRVARLDARVFGCPHTRAACDRAVQLLTGAPIAELGRLEPRSLGADLGIPPEKAGRLLIIQDALRNCLADWDNGQLKPAP
;
A
#
# COMPACT_ATOMS: atom_id res chain seq x y z
N GLY A 1 4.64 -7.42 -42.52
CA GLY A 1 4.01 -6.22 -42.02
C GLY A 1 2.57 -6.44 -41.59
N MET A 2 1.72 -5.38 -41.61
CA MET A 2 0.35 -5.39 -41.07
C MET A 2 -0.55 -6.49 -41.65
N GLY A 3 -0.50 -6.75 -42.97
CA GLY A 3 -1.32 -7.81 -43.60
C GLY A 3 -1.03 -9.21 -43.04
N GLU A 4 0.22 -9.54 -42.79
CA GLU A 4 0.58 -10.84 -42.17
C GLU A 4 0.13 -10.91 -40.71
N ALA A 5 0.28 -9.82 -39.96
CA ALA A 5 -0.21 -9.76 -38.58
C ALA A 5 -1.74 -9.94 -38.50
N PHE A 6 -2.48 -9.30 -39.43
CA PHE A 6 -3.92 -9.47 -39.55
C PHE A 6 -4.31 -10.91 -39.93
N ARG A 7 -3.63 -11.51 -40.91
CA ARG A 7 -3.84 -12.89 -41.29
C ARG A 7 -3.63 -13.85 -40.09
N MET A 8 -2.54 -13.66 -39.36
CA MET A 8 -2.25 -14.45 -38.15
C MET A 8 -3.32 -14.27 -37.07
N ALA A 9 -3.77 -13.03 -36.85
CA ALA A 9 -4.81 -12.75 -35.88
C ALA A 9 -6.12 -13.48 -36.23
N VAL A 10 -6.57 -13.36 -37.46
CA VAL A 10 -7.82 -14.03 -37.94
C VAL A 10 -7.73 -15.55 -37.84
N THR A 11 -6.61 -16.14 -38.25
CA THR A 11 -6.46 -17.62 -38.25
C THR A 11 -6.30 -18.21 -36.85
N ARG A 12 -5.89 -17.43 -35.86
CA ARG A 12 -5.60 -17.92 -34.50
C ARG A 12 -6.58 -17.43 -33.43
N VAL A 13 -7.52 -16.52 -33.78
CA VAL A 13 -8.37 -15.83 -32.80
C VAL A 13 -9.08 -16.79 -31.84
N GLU A 14 -9.58 -17.92 -32.34
CA GLU A 14 -10.33 -18.87 -31.51
C GLU A 14 -9.42 -19.64 -30.57
N ALA A 15 -8.28 -20.14 -31.07
CA ALA A 15 -7.29 -20.82 -30.25
C ALA A 15 -6.70 -19.89 -29.18
N ASP A 16 -6.39 -18.64 -29.56
CA ASP A 16 -5.91 -17.61 -28.63
C ASP A 16 -6.96 -17.31 -27.57
N ARG A 17 -8.23 -17.17 -27.96
CA ARG A 17 -9.36 -16.90 -27.05
C ARG A 17 -9.50 -17.99 -25.99
N VAL A 18 -9.49 -19.26 -26.41
CA VAL A 18 -9.57 -20.40 -25.49
C VAL A 18 -8.39 -20.39 -24.53
N HIS A 19 -7.18 -20.19 -25.05
CA HIS A 19 -5.97 -20.17 -24.25
C HIS A 19 -5.98 -19.05 -23.18
N VAL A 20 -6.19 -17.79 -23.59
CA VAL A 20 -6.14 -16.66 -22.66
C VAL A 20 -7.31 -16.66 -21.66
N THR A 21 -8.48 -17.14 -22.06
CA THR A 21 -9.62 -17.30 -21.13
C THR A 21 -9.28 -18.30 -20.04
N ARG A 22 -8.65 -19.45 -20.39
CA ARG A 22 -8.20 -20.43 -19.41
C ARG A 22 -7.21 -19.84 -18.42
N LEU A 23 -6.25 -19.03 -18.89
CA LEU A 23 -5.27 -18.35 -18.05
C LEU A 23 -5.93 -17.35 -17.09
N ARG A 24 -6.82 -16.51 -17.63
CA ARG A 24 -7.61 -15.55 -16.87
C ARG A 24 -8.42 -16.22 -15.76
N ASP A 25 -9.15 -17.25 -16.09
CA ASP A 25 -10.01 -17.96 -15.14
C ASP A 25 -9.18 -18.67 -14.06
N ARG A 26 -8.02 -19.21 -14.43
CA ARG A 26 -7.06 -19.78 -13.48
C ARG A 26 -6.56 -18.72 -12.51
N LEU A 27 -6.15 -17.53 -13.00
CA LEU A 27 -5.68 -16.45 -12.13
C LEU A 27 -6.81 -15.98 -11.21
N TRP A 28 -7.99 -15.71 -11.77
CA TRP A 28 -9.14 -15.25 -10.99
C TRP A 28 -9.54 -16.25 -9.90
N SER A 29 -9.58 -17.54 -10.20
CA SER A 29 -9.91 -18.58 -9.22
C SER A 29 -8.99 -18.58 -7.98
N ARG A 30 -7.75 -18.10 -8.13
CA ARG A 30 -6.79 -17.95 -7.03
C ARG A 30 -6.91 -16.61 -6.32
N LEU A 31 -7.04 -15.53 -7.09
CA LEU A 31 -7.07 -14.18 -6.53
C LEU A 31 -8.34 -13.91 -5.72
N GLN A 32 -9.49 -14.44 -6.11
CA GLN A 32 -10.74 -14.31 -5.35
C GLN A 32 -10.69 -14.92 -3.94
N LEU A 33 -9.73 -15.80 -3.66
CA LEU A 33 -9.51 -16.36 -2.33
C LEU A 33 -8.80 -15.39 -1.38
N ILE A 34 -8.18 -14.34 -1.91
CA ILE A 34 -7.54 -13.30 -1.10
C ILE A 34 -8.62 -12.33 -0.61
N PRO A 35 -8.87 -12.22 0.70
CA PRO A 35 -9.90 -11.31 1.20
C PRO A 35 -9.72 -9.88 0.68
N GLY A 36 -10.82 -9.24 0.24
CA GLY A 36 -10.79 -7.86 -0.25
C GLY A 36 -10.18 -7.67 -1.65
N VAL A 37 -9.91 -8.75 -2.40
CA VAL A 37 -9.65 -8.67 -3.84
C VAL A 37 -10.98 -8.67 -4.58
N LEU A 38 -11.20 -7.64 -5.41
CA LEU A 38 -12.45 -7.37 -6.11
C LEU A 38 -12.21 -7.36 -7.61
N LEU A 39 -13.01 -8.12 -8.36
CA LEU A 39 -12.99 -8.12 -9.83
C LEU A 39 -13.53 -6.77 -10.36
N ASN A 40 -12.81 -6.16 -11.28
CA ASN A 40 -13.26 -4.98 -12.02
C ASN A 40 -13.75 -5.38 -13.41
N GLY A 41 -15.00 -5.03 -13.71
CA GLY A 41 -15.65 -5.39 -14.95
C GLY A 41 -16.61 -6.58 -14.81
N HIS A 42 -17.09 -7.07 -15.96
CA HIS A 42 -18.08 -8.13 -16.01
C HIS A 42 -17.40 -9.51 -15.82
N PRO A 43 -17.96 -10.42 -15.01
CA PRO A 43 -17.32 -11.71 -14.71
C PRO A 43 -17.25 -12.65 -15.93
N VAL A 44 -18.22 -12.55 -16.85
CA VAL A 44 -18.34 -13.45 -18.02
C VAL A 44 -18.09 -12.72 -19.34
N GLN A 45 -18.72 -11.54 -19.54
CA GLN A 45 -18.58 -10.77 -20.78
C GLN A 45 -17.24 -10.01 -20.80
N THR A 46 -16.20 -10.69 -21.26
CA THR A 46 -14.82 -10.19 -21.25
C THR A 46 -14.05 -10.72 -22.46
N THR A 47 -13.02 -10.01 -22.86
CA THR A 47 -12.14 -10.42 -23.97
C THR A 47 -11.23 -11.61 -23.65
N GLY A 48 -11.14 -12.02 -22.38
CA GLY A 48 -10.22 -13.04 -21.91
C GLY A 48 -8.75 -12.61 -21.80
N HIS A 49 -8.31 -11.60 -22.53
CA HIS A 49 -6.91 -11.15 -22.55
C HIS A 49 -6.52 -10.32 -21.32
N ILE A 50 -7.48 -9.83 -20.57
CA ILE A 50 -7.28 -8.89 -19.46
C ILE A 50 -8.05 -9.36 -18.24
N LEU A 51 -7.38 -9.31 -17.09
CA LEU A 51 -7.99 -9.38 -15.77
C LEU A 51 -7.60 -8.12 -15.01
N ASN A 52 -8.59 -7.35 -14.56
CA ASN A 52 -8.36 -6.21 -13.69
C ASN A 52 -9.00 -6.47 -12.33
N VAL A 53 -8.22 -6.27 -11.26
CA VAL A 53 -8.67 -6.43 -9.88
C VAL A 53 -8.29 -5.22 -9.04
N SER A 54 -9.10 -4.88 -8.05
CA SER A 54 -8.76 -3.92 -7.00
C SER A 54 -8.49 -4.66 -5.70
N VAL A 55 -7.57 -4.16 -4.89
CA VAL A 55 -7.15 -4.79 -3.63
C VAL A 55 -7.42 -3.83 -2.47
N ALA A 56 -8.37 -4.15 -1.61
CA ALA A 56 -8.68 -3.34 -0.43
C ALA A 56 -7.60 -3.46 0.67
N GLY A 57 -7.43 -2.39 1.45
CA GLY A 57 -6.52 -2.37 2.61
C GLY A 57 -5.04 -2.35 2.24
N VAL A 58 -4.69 -1.97 1.00
CA VAL A 58 -3.30 -1.74 0.56
C VAL A 58 -3.21 -0.44 -0.23
N GLU A 59 -2.12 0.28 -0.06
CA GLU A 59 -1.87 1.50 -0.83
C GLU A 59 -1.33 1.15 -2.22
N GLY A 60 -1.83 1.86 -3.26
CA GLY A 60 -1.63 1.49 -4.67
C GLY A 60 -0.18 1.51 -5.13
N GLU A 61 0.58 2.57 -4.84
CA GLU A 61 1.99 2.67 -5.25
C GLU A 61 2.84 1.61 -4.55
N SER A 62 2.58 1.35 -3.27
CA SER A 62 3.24 0.28 -2.51
C SER A 62 2.91 -1.10 -3.06
N LEU A 63 1.65 -1.32 -3.50
CA LEU A 63 1.26 -2.57 -4.14
C LEU A 63 2.03 -2.77 -5.45
N HIS A 64 2.08 -1.75 -6.33
CA HIS A 64 2.81 -1.84 -7.58
C HIS A 64 4.31 -2.03 -7.38
N ALA A 65 4.92 -1.34 -6.41
CA ALA A 65 6.32 -1.54 -6.04
C ALA A 65 6.61 -2.97 -5.55
N ALA A 66 5.69 -3.56 -4.79
CA ALA A 66 5.82 -4.96 -4.32
C ALA A 66 5.62 -6.01 -5.43
N LEU A 67 5.12 -5.59 -6.61
CA LEU A 67 4.90 -6.44 -7.78
C LEU A 67 5.96 -6.23 -8.88
N GLU A 68 7.14 -5.69 -8.56
CA GLU A 68 8.20 -5.38 -9.54
C GLU A 68 8.68 -6.58 -10.38
N GLU A 69 8.54 -7.80 -9.84
CA GLU A 69 8.81 -9.04 -10.57
C GLU A 69 7.78 -9.36 -11.67
N LEU A 70 6.66 -8.64 -11.71
CA LEU A 70 5.56 -8.86 -12.65
C LEU A 70 5.39 -7.67 -13.59
N ALA A 71 5.28 -7.93 -14.88
CA ALA A 71 4.91 -6.92 -15.87
C ALA A 71 3.39 -6.67 -15.82
N VAL A 72 2.94 -5.94 -14.80
CA VAL A 72 1.54 -5.54 -14.62
C VAL A 72 1.38 -4.04 -14.85
N ALA A 73 0.13 -3.57 -15.04
CA ALA A 73 -0.15 -2.16 -15.18
C ALA A 73 -1.12 -1.68 -14.09
N SER A 74 -0.97 -0.43 -13.66
CA SER A 74 -1.97 0.26 -12.86
C SER A 74 -3.23 0.52 -13.71
N GLY A 75 -4.36 0.79 -13.05
CA GLY A 75 -5.60 1.14 -13.75
C GLY A 75 -5.54 2.42 -14.58
N SER A 76 -4.48 3.20 -14.49
CA SER A 76 -4.35 4.57 -15.00
C SER A 76 -3.02 4.80 -15.74
N ALA A 77 -2.73 3.97 -16.74
CA ALA A 77 -1.49 4.09 -17.52
C ALA A 77 -1.35 5.44 -18.28
N CYS A 78 -2.46 6.15 -18.56
CA CYS A 78 -2.45 7.42 -19.28
C CYS A 78 -2.36 8.66 -18.37
N THR A 79 -2.58 8.53 -17.06
CA THR A 79 -2.58 9.62 -16.08
C THR A 79 -1.45 9.48 -15.05
N SER A 80 -0.37 8.79 -15.42
CA SER A 80 0.81 8.62 -14.56
C SER A 80 1.49 9.93 -14.14
N LEU A 81 1.10 11.06 -14.74
CA LEU A 81 1.53 12.41 -14.36
C LEU A 81 0.55 13.09 -13.36
N THR A 82 -0.66 12.57 -13.20
CA THR A 82 -1.65 13.07 -12.25
C THR A 82 -2.05 11.94 -11.31
N ASP A 83 -2.10 12.21 -10.01
CA ASP A 83 -2.49 11.24 -8.96
C ASP A 83 -4.02 10.88 -9.03
N GLU A 84 -4.64 11.10 -10.20
CA GLU A 84 -6.07 10.84 -10.41
C GLU A 84 -6.33 9.36 -10.67
N PRO A 85 -7.26 8.76 -9.91
CA PRO A 85 -7.65 7.38 -10.13
C PRO A 85 -8.42 7.22 -11.44
N SER A 86 -8.28 6.04 -12.08
CA SER A 86 -8.95 5.72 -13.34
C SER A 86 -10.44 6.07 -13.32
N HIS A 87 -10.88 6.92 -14.25
CA HIS A 87 -12.28 7.30 -14.41
C HIS A 87 -13.17 6.08 -14.73
N VAL A 88 -12.64 5.10 -15.47
CA VAL A 88 -13.37 3.86 -15.80
C VAL A 88 -13.69 3.08 -14.51
N LEU A 89 -12.71 2.92 -13.60
CA LEU A 89 -12.94 2.22 -12.33
C LEU A 89 -13.90 2.98 -11.43
N ARG A 90 -13.88 4.32 -11.47
CA ARG A 90 -14.83 5.16 -10.73
C ARG A 90 -16.26 4.98 -11.24
N VAL A 91 -16.45 4.95 -12.56
CA VAL A 91 -17.77 4.67 -13.19
C VAL A 91 -18.27 3.27 -12.85
N LEU A 92 -17.36 2.29 -12.70
CA LEU A 92 -17.67 0.94 -12.21
C LEU A 92 -17.97 0.89 -10.68
N GLY A 93 -18.04 2.05 -10.00
CA GLY A 93 -18.40 2.15 -8.59
C GLY A 93 -17.25 1.88 -7.62
N ARG A 94 -15.99 1.91 -8.09
CA ARG A 94 -14.84 1.79 -7.19
C ARG A 94 -14.54 3.12 -6.49
N SER A 95 -14.30 3.06 -5.18
CA SER A 95 -13.81 4.22 -4.44
C SER A 95 -12.45 4.67 -4.99
N PRO A 96 -12.03 5.93 -4.79
CA PRO A 96 -10.69 6.39 -5.20
C PRO A 96 -9.54 5.50 -4.67
N ALA A 97 -9.63 5.04 -3.43
CA ALA A 97 -8.64 4.14 -2.84
C ALA A 97 -8.56 2.80 -3.58
N LEU A 98 -9.71 2.16 -3.85
CA LEU A 98 -9.78 0.90 -4.61
C LEU A 98 -9.35 1.07 -6.07
N ALA A 99 -9.62 2.21 -6.68
CA ALA A 99 -9.18 2.48 -8.05
C ALA A 99 -7.66 2.67 -8.14
N ARG A 100 -7.02 3.27 -7.13
CA ARG A 100 -5.55 3.39 -7.04
C ARG A 100 -4.87 2.04 -6.78
N SER A 101 -5.47 1.16 -5.97
CA SER A 101 -4.95 -0.17 -5.67
C SER A 101 -5.36 -1.24 -6.70
N SER A 102 -5.69 -0.83 -7.94
CA SER A 102 -6.03 -1.76 -9.00
C SER A 102 -4.80 -2.26 -9.74
N VAL A 103 -4.84 -3.53 -10.11
CA VAL A 103 -3.81 -4.21 -10.90
C VAL A 103 -4.44 -4.81 -12.15
N ARG A 104 -3.86 -4.52 -13.32
CA ARG A 104 -4.28 -5.08 -14.59
C ARG A 104 -3.26 -6.09 -15.07
N PHE A 105 -3.68 -7.34 -15.14
CA PHE A 105 -2.97 -8.44 -15.77
C PHE A 105 -3.36 -8.54 -17.23
N SER A 106 -2.40 -8.77 -18.11
CA SER A 106 -2.62 -8.97 -19.54
C SER A 106 -1.99 -10.31 -19.97
N PHE A 107 -2.73 -11.09 -20.73
CA PHE A 107 -2.35 -12.44 -21.15
C PHE A 107 -2.12 -12.48 -22.66
N GLY A 108 -1.15 -13.25 -23.08
CA GLY A 108 -0.83 -13.46 -24.47
C GLY A 108 -0.51 -14.93 -24.78
N ARG A 109 -0.20 -15.21 -26.03
CA ARG A 109 0.17 -16.58 -26.49
C ARG A 109 1.33 -17.21 -25.72
N PRO A 110 2.40 -16.47 -25.36
CA PRO A 110 3.52 -17.06 -24.63
C PRO A 110 3.26 -17.27 -23.15
N THR A 111 2.17 -16.68 -22.60
CA THR A 111 1.85 -16.80 -21.17
C THR A 111 1.49 -18.24 -20.83
N THR A 112 2.09 -18.78 -19.79
CA THR A 112 1.91 -20.17 -19.32
C THR A 112 1.05 -20.24 -18.05
N LEU A 113 0.59 -21.44 -17.70
CA LEU A 113 -0.08 -21.67 -16.41
C LEU A 113 0.86 -21.47 -15.22
N GLU A 114 2.15 -21.75 -15.40
CA GLU A 114 3.17 -21.53 -14.37
C GLU A 114 3.35 -20.02 -14.07
N ASP A 115 3.37 -19.18 -15.13
CA ASP A 115 3.39 -17.71 -14.96
C ASP A 115 2.19 -17.23 -14.17
N ILE A 116 1.01 -17.80 -14.42
CA ILE A 116 -0.24 -17.47 -13.71
C ILE A 116 -0.15 -17.86 -12.24
N ASP A 117 0.33 -19.07 -11.95
CA ASP A 117 0.46 -19.56 -10.58
C ASP A 117 1.49 -18.75 -9.80
N ARG A 118 2.61 -18.38 -10.45
CA ARG A 118 3.61 -17.48 -9.89
C ARG A 118 3.03 -16.09 -9.61
N ALA A 119 2.31 -15.49 -10.55
CA ALA A 119 1.70 -14.18 -10.39
C ALA A 119 0.71 -14.14 -9.21
N ALA A 120 -0.13 -15.17 -9.07
CA ALA A 120 -1.04 -15.30 -7.94
C ALA A 120 -0.31 -15.37 -6.59
N THR A 121 0.79 -16.12 -6.54
CA THR A 121 1.61 -16.27 -5.33
C THR A 121 2.29 -14.97 -4.94
N ILE A 122 2.87 -14.24 -5.90
CA ILE A 122 3.52 -12.95 -5.67
C ILE A 122 2.50 -11.92 -5.16
N LEU A 123 1.31 -11.83 -5.80
CA LEU A 123 0.27 -10.90 -5.34
C LEU A 123 -0.20 -11.25 -3.91
N ALA A 124 -0.45 -12.52 -3.61
CA ALA A 124 -0.89 -12.93 -2.29
C ALA A 124 0.13 -12.59 -1.20
N LYS A 125 1.42 -12.81 -1.46
CA LYS A 125 2.52 -12.44 -0.59
C LYS A 125 2.56 -10.92 -0.37
N ALA A 126 2.59 -10.15 -1.46
CA ALA A 126 2.64 -8.69 -1.41
C ALA A 126 1.47 -8.09 -0.60
N VAL A 127 0.24 -8.56 -0.83
CA VAL A 127 -0.94 -8.12 -0.09
C VAL A 127 -0.84 -8.45 1.40
N THR A 128 -0.37 -9.65 1.73
CA THR A 128 -0.19 -10.07 3.13
C THR A 128 0.83 -9.19 3.85
N GLU A 129 1.99 -8.95 3.25
CA GLU A 129 3.05 -8.14 3.83
C GLU A 129 2.63 -6.67 3.99
N LEU A 130 1.97 -6.10 2.98
CA LEU A 130 1.49 -4.72 3.03
C LEU A 130 0.44 -4.51 4.12
N ARG A 131 -0.48 -5.46 4.30
CA ARG A 131 -1.51 -5.39 5.35
C ARG A 131 -0.95 -5.56 6.75
N GLN A 132 0.13 -6.34 6.93
CA GLN A 132 0.76 -6.50 8.24
C GLN A 132 1.34 -5.19 8.79
N VAL A 133 1.83 -4.32 7.91
CA VAL A 133 2.45 -3.04 8.28
C VAL A 133 1.47 -1.86 8.22
N ALA A 134 0.26 -2.07 7.72
CA ALA A 134 -0.80 -1.06 7.72
C ALA A 134 -1.35 -0.85 9.16
N PRO A 135 -1.91 0.35 9.46
CA PRO A 135 -2.45 0.67 10.78
C PRO A 135 -3.53 -0.30 11.30
N GLY A 136 -4.32 -0.90 10.41
CA GLY A 136 -5.31 -1.95 10.72
C GLY A 136 -4.73 -3.34 10.95
N GLY A 137 -3.42 -3.54 10.83
CA GLY A 137 -2.75 -4.84 10.99
C GLY A 137 -2.86 -5.42 12.41
N ALA A 138 -2.94 -6.74 12.50
CA ALA A 138 -3.37 -7.49 13.68
C ALA A 138 -2.38 -7.55 14.86
N ARG A 139 -1.25 -6.84 14.86
CA ARG A 139 -0.25 -6.97 15.94
C ARG A 139 -0.35 -5.81 16.92
N PRO A 140 -0.99 -5.97 18.11
CA PRO A 140 -1.00 -4.92 19.12
C PRO A 140 0.42 -4.68 19.65
N ILE A 141 0.79 -3.42 19.81
CA ILE A 141 2.00 -3.03 20.53
C ILE A 141 1.66 -3.09 22.01
N THR A 142 2.38 -3.93 22.77
CA THR A 142 2.13 -4.13 24.19
C THR A 142 3.31 -3.64 25.02
N THR A 143 3.07 -3.37 26.29
CA THR A 143 4.13 -3.07 27.28
C THR A 143 4.76 -4.34 27.84
N ALA A 144 4.37 -5.54 27.37
CA ALA A 144 4.90 -6.79 27.87
C ALA A 144 6.44 -6.82 27.74
N GLY A 145 7.13 -7.12 28.84
CA GLY A 145 8.58 -7.14 28.92
C GLY A 145 9.29 -5.77 28.98
N ALA A 146 8.53 -4.67 29.15
CA ALA A 146 9.10 -3.34 29.32
C ALA A 146 9.54 -3.09 30.78
N PRO A 147 10.54 -2.22 31.02
CA PRO A 147 10.93 -1.80 32.37
C PRO A 147 9.76 -1.16 33.14
N THR A 148 9.83 -1.24 34.49
CA THR A 148 8.87 -0.56 35.37
C THR A 148 8.92 0.94 35.10
N GLY A 149 7.76 1.62 35.02
CA GLY A 149 7.68 3.06 34.69
C GLY A 149 7.59 3.36 33.20
N THR A 150 7.49 2.34 32.32
CA THR A 150 7.29 2.56 30.90
C THR A 150 5.85 2.98 30.61
N VAL A 151 5.70 4.12 29.93
CA VAL A 151 4.42 4.66 29.44
C VAL A 151 4.31 4.36 27.93
N LEU A 152 3.12 3.92 27.52
CA LEU A 152 2.80 3.73 26.10
C LEU A 152 1.96 4.90 25.64
N VAL A 153 2.40 5.60 24.60
CA VAL A 153 1.70 6.70 23.97
C VAL A 153 1.51 6.46 22.48
N ARG A 154 0.42 7.00 21.94
CA ARG A 154 0.01 6.78 20.56
C ARG A 154 -0.38 8.09 19.87
N GLY A 155 0.05 8.23 18.62
CA GLY A 155 -0.42 9.27 17.73
C GLY A 155 -0.84 8.73 16.38
N GLU A 156 -1.82 9.36 15.77
CA GLU A 156 -2.41 8.92 14.51
C GLU A 156 -2.73 10.11 13.64
N ALA A 157 -2.51 10.01 12.32
CA ALA A 157 -2.87 11.04 11.35
C ALA A 157 -3.13 10.45 9.97
N GLY A 158 -3.99 11.14 9.18
CA GLY A 158 -4.39 10.72 7.84
C GLY A 158 -5.51 9.69 7.84
N SER A 159 -5.76 9.10 6.67
CA SER A 159 -6.74 8.03 6.49
C SER A 159 -6.43 7.19 5.26
N GLU A 160 -7.01 6.00 5.19
CA GLU A 160 -6.93 5.12 4.00
C GLU A 160 -7.55 5.81 2.77
N GLU A 161 -8.65 6.52 2.93
CA GLU A 161 -9.33 7.25 1.83
C GLU A 161 -8.46 8.36 1.25
N ALA A 162 -7.72 9.06 2.12
CA ALA A 162 -6.74 10.08 1.71
C ALA A 162 -5.48 9.48 1.07
N GLY A 163 -5.31 8.16 1.11
CA GLY A 163 -4.18 7.44 0.54
C GLY A 163 -2.91 7.47 1.40
N THR A 164 -2.97 8.07 2.59
CA THR A 164 -1.88 8.06 3.56
C THR A 164 -2.46 8.05 4.97
N TRP A 165 -2.08 7.05 5.76
CA TRP A 165 -2.48 6.91 7.15
C TRP A 165 -1.30 6.36 7.96
N VAL A 166 -0.93 7.08 9.01
CA VAL A 166 0.22 6.78 9.86
C VAL A 166 -0.25 6.66 11.31
N VAL A 167 0.14 5.57 11.95
CA VAL A 167 0.00 5.38 13.39
C VAL A 167 1.38 5.17 14.00
N VAL A 168 1.73 6.00 14.96
CA VAL A 168 2.97 5.94 15.71
C VAL A 168 2.65 5.51 17.14
N THR A 169 3.47 4.59 17.69
CA THR A 169 3.37 4.21 19.09
C THR A 169 4.76 4.26 19.73
N ALA A 170 4.89 5.03 20.78
CA ALA A 170 6.14 5.15 21.52
C ALA A 170 6.04 4.51 22.90
N ARG A 171 7.09 3.77 23.28
CA ARG A 171 7.35 3.36 24.66
C ARG A 171 8.30 4.38 25.27
N VAL A 172 7.89 5.07 26.30
CA VAL A 172 8.65 6.14 26.94
C VAL A 172 9.06 5.68 28.32
N CYS A 173 10.35 5.80 28.61
CA CYS A 173 10.95 5.55 29.92
C CYS A 173 11.82 6.74 30.27
N ASP A 174 11.66 7.31 31.47
CA ASP A 174 12.40 8.47 31.96
C ASP A 174 12.44 9.65 30.97
N GLY A 175 11.30 9.94 30.33
CA GLY A 175 11.15 11.02 29.36
C GLY A 175 11.87 10.79 28.01
N ARG A 176 12.37 9.58 27.77
CA ARG A 176 13.04 9.19 26.52
C ARG A 176 12.25 8.10 25.78
N VAL A 177 12.31 8.13 24.47
CA VAL A 177 11.67 7.13 23.58
C VAL A 177 12.51 5.86 23.62
N ALA A 178 12.18 4.93 24.50
CA ALA A 178 12.87 3.64 24.59
C ALA A 178 12.63 2.78 23.32
N ARG A 179 11.46 2.91 22.71
CA ARG A 179 11.11 2.28 21.44
C ARG A 179 10.05 3.09 20.73
N LEU A 180 10.20 3.23 19.41
CA LEU A 180 9.22 3.82 18.52
C LEU A 180 8.84 2.80 17.47
N ASP A 181 7.54 2.59 17.27
CA ASP A 181 6.98 1.73 16.24
C ASP A 181 6.03 2.56 15.38
N ALA A 182 6.13 2.42 14.05
CA ALA A 182 5.23 3.08 13.11
C ALA A 182 4.51 2.04 12.25
N ARG A 183 3.22 2.27 12.02
CA ARG A 183 2.42 1.54 11.04
C ARG A 183 1.97 2.52 9.98
N VAL A 184 2.14 2.13 8.73
CA VAL A 184 1.99 3.03 7.60
C VAL A 184 1.15 2.40 6.49
N PHE A 185 0.03 3.04 6.20
CA PHE A 185 -0.64 2.92 4.92
C PHE A 185 -0.21 4.12 4.08
N GLY A 186 0.62 3.91 3.06
CA GLY A 186 1.21 4.99 2.28
C GLY A 186 2.16 4.46 1.22
N CYS A 187 2.56 5.35 0.30
CA CYS A 187 3.49 5.02 -0.78
C CYS A 187 4.90 4.65 -0.25
N PRO A 188 5.77 4.06 -1.08
CA PRO A 188 7.12 3.68 -0.66
C PRO A 188 7.92 4.82 -0.02
N HIS A 189 7.78 6.05 -0.52
CA HIS A 189 8.44 7.22 0.05
C HIS A 189 7.95 7.55 1.47
N THR A 190 6.64 7.47 1.71
CA THR A 190 6.08 7.68 3.06
C THR A 190 6.57 6.62 4.02
N ARG A 191 6.65 5.36 3.59
CA ARG A 191 7.17 4.25 4.41
C ARG A 191 8.63 4.45 4.77
N ALA A 192 9.48 4.76 3.77
CA ALA A 192 10.89 5.05 4.00
C ALA A 192 11.10 6.24 4.96
N ALA A 193 10.28 7.28 4.84
CA ALA A 193 10.32 8.42 5.74
C ALA A 193 9.90 8.07 7.17
N CYS A 194 8.88 7.23 7.37
CA CYS A 194 8.51 6.73 8.68
C CYS A 194 9.63 5.86 9.30
N ASP A 195 10.24 4.96 8.53
CA ASP A 195 11.35 4.13 9.00
C ASP A 195 12.53 5.00 9.43
N ARG A 196 12.83 6.05 8.66
CA ARG A 196 13.89 7.02 9.00
C ARG A 196 13.54 7.80 10.26
N ALA A 197 12.30 8.26 10.42
CA ALA A 197 11.85 8.94 11.64
C ALA A 197 11.96 8.03 12.87
N VAL A 198 11.60 6.76 12.77
CA VAL A 198 11.75 5.76 13.82
C VAL A 198 13.22 5.62 14.23
N GLN A 199 14.13 5.53 13.27
CA GLN A 199 15.58 5.45 13.54
C GLN A 199 16.13 6.68 14.28
N LEU A 200 15.72 7.89 13.83
CA LEU A 200 16.20 9.14 14.41
C LEU A 200 15.67 9.41 15.82
N LEU A 201 14.42 9.02 16.07
CA LEU A 201 13.72 9.36 17.31
C LEU A 201 13.81 8.27 18.39
N THR A 202 14.22 7.05 18.07
CA THR A 202 14.47 6.01 19.07
C THR A 202 15.68 6.38 19.91
N GLY A 203 15.53 6.41 21.24
CA GLY A 203 16.53 6.87 22.20
C GLY A 203 16.52 8.39 22.45
N ALA A 204 15.81 9.19 21.65
CA ALA A 204 15.72 10.64 21.83
C ALA A 204 14.78 11.03 22.99
N PRO A 205 14.92 12.25 23.54
CA PRO A 205 13.89 12.82 24.41
C PRO A 205 12.53 12.87 23.73
N ILE A 206 11.44 12.60 24.46
CA ILE A 206 10.07 12.55 23.88
C ILE A 206 9.68 13.88 23.19
N ALA A 207 10.17 15.01 23.67
CA ALA A 207 9.91 16.33 23.08
C ALA A 207 10.41 16.45 21.63
N GLU A 208 11.39 15.64 21.22
CA GLU A 208 11.93 15.66 19.86
C GLU A 208 10.90 15.14 18.82
N LEU A 209 9.88 14.38 19.23
CA LEU A 209 8.80 13.97 18.34
C LEU A 209 8.10 15.17 17.69
N GLY A 210 7.93 16.26 18.43
CA GLY A 210 7.28 17.48 17.91
C GLY A 210 8.18 18.36 17.05
N ARG A 211 9.49 18.14 17.07
CA ARG A 211 10.49 18.96 16.38
C ARG A 211 10.94 18.39 15.02
N LEU A 212 10.59 17.15 14.73
CA LEU A 212 10.98 16.54 13.45
C LEU A 212 10.38 17.32 12.28
N GLU A 213 11.26 17.83 11.42
CA GLU A 213 10.83 18.58 10.23
C GLU A 213 10.68 17.67 9.02
N PRO A 214 9.50 17.65 8.36
CA PRO A 214 9.26 16.84 7.16
C PRO A 214 10.22 17.16 6.01
N ARG A 215 10.66 18.42 5.89
CA ARG A 215 11.57 18.85 4.82
C ARG A 215 12.96 18.21 4.95
N SER A 216 13.47 18.06 6.17
CA SER A 216 14.77 17.40 6.39
C SER A 216 14.69 15.92 6.03
N LEU A 217 13.62 15.21 6.43
CA LEU A 217 13.37 13.83 6.01
C LEU A 217 13.28 13.69 4.49
N GLY A 218 12.59 14.63 3.83
CA GLY A 218 12.45 14.62 2.38
C GLY A 218 13.76 14.80 1.65
N ALA A 219 14.61 15.71 2.11
CA ALA A 219 15.92 15.98 1.54
C ALA A 219 16.88 14.78 1.71
N ASP A 220 16.93 14.20 2.91
CA ASP A 220 17.80 13.05 3.22
C ASP A 220 17.48 11.81 2.36
N LEU A 221 16.22 11.63 2.00
CA LEU A 221 15.73 10.47 1.25
C LEU A 221 15.52 10.75 -0.25
N GLY A 222 15.80 11.96 -0.73
CA GLY A 222 15.57 12.34 -2.13
C GLY A 222 14.10 12.24 -2.55
N ILE A 223 13.17 12.54 -1.64
CA ILE A 223 11.73 12.42 -1.91
C ILE A 223 11.28 13.52 -2.89
N PRO A 224 10.57 13.17 -3.98
CA PRO A 224 10.08 14.14 -4.94
C PRO A 224 9.19 15.22 -4.30
N PRO A 225 9.27 16.49 -4.73
CA PRO A 225 8.51 17.60 -4.15
C PRO A 225 6.99 17.36 -4.11
N GLU A 226 6.44 16.70 -5.12
CA GLU A 226 5.01 16.35 -5.21
C GLU A 226 4.56 15.36 -4.12
N LYS A 227 5.50 14.63 -3.51
CA LYS A 227 5.23 13.71 -2.39
C LYS A 227 5.46 14.34 -1.02
N ALA A 228 6.05 15.54 -0.97
CA ALA A 228 6.41 16.21 0.29
C ALA A 228 5.19 16.45 1.22
N GLY A 229 4.00 16.71 0.65
CA GLY A 229 2.77 16.89 1.41
C GLY A 229 2.39 15.66 2.26
N ARG A 230 2.75 14.45 1.82
CA ARG A 230 2.49 13.20 2.57
C ARG A 230 3.36 13.10 3.83
N LEU A 231 4.50 13.78 3.87
CA LEU A 231 5.40 13.80 5.04
C LEU A 231 4.82 14.61 6.22
N LEU A 232 3.91 15.56 5.94
CA LEU A 232 3.20 16.29 6.98
C LEU A 232 2.34 15.36 7.83
N ILE A 233 1.77 14.30 7.24
CA ILE A 233 1.00 13.29 7.96
C ILE A 233 1.86 12.57 9.00
N ILE A 234 3.16 12.33 8.70
CA ILE A 234 4.10 11.74 9.67
C ILE A 234 4.32 12.72 10.84
N GLN A 235 4.54 14.00 10.54
CA GLN A 235 4.72 15.02 11.55
C GLN A 235 3.49 15.14 12.46
N ASP A 236 2.28 15.13 11.87
CA ASP A 236 1.03 15.22 12.63
C ASP A 236 0.84 13.99 13.53
N ALA A 237 1.15 12.78 13.03
CA ALA A 237 1.10 11.58 13.87
C ALA A 237 2.10 11.65 15.06
N LEU A 238 3.31 12.15 14.82
CA LEU A 238 4.31 12.34 15.87
C LEU A 238 3.88 13.40 16.90
N ARG A 239 3.30 14.52 16.45
CA ARG A 239 2.75 15.57 17.33
C ARG A 239 1.59 15.05 18.17
N ASN A 240 0.69 14.28 17.56
CA ASN A 240 -0.41 13.65 18.28
C ASN A 240 0.10 12.63 19.32
N CYS A 241 1.18 11.92 19.03
CA CYS A 241 1.84 11.02 19.99
C CYS A 241 2.45 11.80 21.17
N LEU A 242 3.07 12.96 20.93
CA LEU A 242 3.56 13.86 21.98
C LEU A 242 2.41 14.44 22.81
N ALA A 243 1.33 14.86 22.18
CA ALA A 243 0.14 15.37 22.89
C ALA A 243 -0.51 14.30 23.79
N ASP A 244 -0.50 13.03 23.39
CA ASP A 244 -0.96 11.93 24.23
C ASP A 244 -0.08 11.74 25.48
N TRP A 245 1.24 11.93 25.34
CA TRP A 245 2.18 11.95 26.46
C TRP A 245 1.88 13.10 27.42
N ASP A 246 1.74 14.31 26.93
CA ASP A 246 1.49 15.50 27.74
C ASP A 246 0.17 15.38 28.50
N ASN A 247 -0.89 14.88 27.85
CA ASN A 247 -2.19 14.63 28.47
C ASN A 247 -2.12 13.53 29.54
N GLY A 248 -1.26 12.51 29.36
CA GLY A 248 -1.04 11.46 30.36
C GLY A 248 -0.33 11.96 31.62
N GLN A 249 0.55 12.95 31.49
CA GLN A 249 1.25 13.58 32.62
C GLN A 249 0.35 14.53 33.41
N LEU A 250 -0.71 15.07 32.79
CA LEU A 250 -1.67 15.98 33.42
C LEU A 250 -2.76 15.27 34.25
N LYS A 251 -2.89 13.95 34.17
CA LYS A 251 -3.81 13.18 35.03
C LYS A 251 -3.14 12.96 36.37
N PRO A 252 -3.70 13.53 37.50
CA PRO A 252 -3.18 13.20 38.83
C PRO A 252 -3.27 11.68 39.04
N ALA A 253 -2.22 11.10 39.62
CA ALA A 253 -2.23 9.72 40.05
C ALA A 253 -3.45 9.46 40.98
N PRO A 254 -4.19 8.36 40.83
CA PRO A 254 -5.30 8.02 41.69
C PRO A 254 -4.91 7.81 43.14
#